data_fba7b6dc7c0d09fd472f39e48b4c6d86
#
_entry.id   fba7b6dc7c0d09fd472f39e48b4c6d86
#
_cell.length_a   1.000
_cell.length_b   1.000
_cell.length_c   1.000
_cell.angle_alpha   90.00
_cell.angle_beta   90.00
_cell.angle_gamma   90.00
#
_symmetry.space_group_name_H-M   'P 1'
#
loop_
_entity.id
_entity.type
_entity.pdbx_description
1 polymer ?
#
loop_
_entity_poly.entity_id
_entity_poly.type
_entity_poly.pdbx_seq_one_letter_code
_entity_poly.pdbx_strand_id
1 'polypeptide(L)'
;MFQIWFHAKGFWGLDTSYLFTTALQLQSPWKVESVDFRDAGDGRQELRIAIGFEAGSRFCCPEPGCDETVCPVHDTRERTWRHPDFFRYKAFIHAGVPRVSCPVHGVRTVPVPWARPGGGFTLLFEAWAVEVARHLPAGTFAEQVDETDTRLWRSVAHYVDEARRLEDYTGVEAVGIDGTGRKGHGYITVVADLVEHDVTDVTPGCVCSIESGPCERVDVFHVSGRFWSTSACGEKRTPARPAWTSFPS
;
A
#
# COMPACT_ATOMS: atom_id res chain seq x y z
N MET A 1 31.71 20.17 -18.91
CA MET A 1 30.51 21.00 -19.14
C MET A 1 29.99 20.66 -20.56
N PHE A 2 29.16 19.60 -20.65
CA PHE A 2 28.52 19.20 -21.92
C PHE A 2 27.03 19.35 -21.72
N GLN A 3 26.51 20.45 -22.21
CA GLN A 3 25.09 20.74 -22.27
C GLN A 3 24.57 20.09 -23.56
N ILE A 4 24.00 18.89 -23.43
CA ILE A 4 23.32 18.24 -24.55
C ILE A 4 21.89 18.75 -24.58
N TRP A 5 21.65 19.72 -25.42
CA TRP A 5 20.31 20.14 -25.83
C TRP A 5 19.76 19.07 -26.79
N PHE A 6 18.95 18.16 -26.27
CA PHE A 6 18.11 17.30 -27.12
C PHE A 6 16.87 18.08 -27.56
N HIS A 7 17.01 18.88 -28.60
CA HIS A 7 15.89 19.24 -29.44
C HIS A 7 15.68 18.05 -30.41
N ALA A 8 14.95 17.04 -29.95
CA ALA A 8 14.56 15.93 -30.82
C ALA A 8 13.35 16.31 -31.67
N LYS A 9 13.61 17.16 -32.68
CA LYS A 9 12.80 17.16 -33.90
C LYS A 9 13.53 16.35 -34.97
N GLY A 10 13.10 15.08 -35.11
CA GLY A 10 13.31 14.28 -36.29
C GLY A 10 14.67 13.58 -36.42
N PHE A 11 14.72 12.36 -35.90
CA PHE A 11 15.39 11.23 -36.61
C PHE A 11 15.00 9.94 -35.87
N TRP A 12 14.33 9.01 -36.58
CA TRP A 12 13.71 7.76 -36.05
C TRP A 12 12.50 7.99 -35.15
N GLY A 13 11.33 8.01 -35.76
CA GLY A 13 10.02 8.26 -35.15
C GLY A 13 9.51 7.21 -34.14
N LEU A 14 10.24 6.98 -33.09
CA LEU A 14 9.65 6.45 -31.89
C LEU A 14 9.05 7.64 -31.13
N ASP A 15 7.73 7.81 -31.25
CA ASP A 15 6.98 8.73 -30.43
C ASP A 15 7.16 8.28 -28.98
N THR A 16 7.89 9.07 -28.18
CA THR A 16 8.12 8.78 -26.76
C THR A 16 6.80 8.67 -26.01
N SER A 17 5.78 9.41 -26.41
CA SER A 17 4.43 9.34 -25.84
C SER A 17 3.80 7.97 -26.10
N TYR A 18 3.96 7.41 -27.30
CA TYR A 18 3.51 6.06 -27.63
C TYR A 18 4.24 5.00 -26.79
N LEU A 19 5.57 5.13 -26.64
CA LEU A 19 6.36 4.19 -25.82
C LEU A 19 5.86 4.17 -24.37
N PHE A 20 5.70 5.33 -23.74
CA PHE A 20 5.23 5.42 -22.36
C PHE A 20 3.74 5.07 -22.23
N THR A 21 2.90 5.37 -23.21
CA THR A 21 1.49 4.92 -23.23
C THR A 21 1.42 3.40 -23.19
N THR A 22 2.24 2.73 -24.00
CA THR A 22 2.32 1.26 -24.04
C THR A 22 2.93 0.69 -22.76
N ALA A 23 4.04 1.27 -22.26
CA ALA A 23 4.71 0.81 -21.05
C ALA A 23 3.84 0.94 -19.79
N LEU A 24 3.03 2.00 -19.71
CA LEU A 24 2.07 2.23 -18.64
C LEU A 24 0.75 1.48 -18.84
N GLN A 25 0.61 0.74 -19.95
CA GLN A 25 -0.59 -0.03 -20.33
C GLN A 25 -1.87 0.82 -20.32
N LEU A 26 -1.75 2.09 -20.72
CA LEU A 26 -2.87 3.00 -20.80
C LEU A 26 -3.82 2.59 -21.92
N GLN A 27 -5.10 2.55 -21.61
CA GLN A 27 -6.16 2.29 -22.57
C GLN A 27 -6.91 3.58 -22.89
N SER A 28 -7.47 3.68 -24.10
CA SER A 28 -8.35 4.78 -24.48
C SER A 28 -9.44 4.99 -23.43
N PRO A 29 -9.76 6.23 -23.05
CA PRO A 29 -9.32 7.47 -23.70
C PRO A 29 -8.00 8.06 -23.18
N TRP A 30 -7.31 7.38 -22.27
CA TRP A 30 -6.07 7.86 -21.66
C TRP A 30 -4.86 7.71 -22.58
N LYS A 31 -4.02 8.73 -22.63
CA LYS A 31 -2.77 8.73 -23.40
C LYS A 31 -1.72 9.61 -22.74
N VAL A 32 -0.47 9.31 -22.99
CA VAL A 32 0.64 10.21 -22.62
C VAL A 32 0.66 11.39 -23.58
N GLU A 33 0.63 12.60 -23.03
CA GLU A 33 0.69 13.85 -23.79
C GLU A 33 2.12 14.36 -23.93
N SER A 34 2.91 14.27 -22.85
CA SER A 34 4.32 14.65 -22.87
C SER A 34 5.15 13.85 -21.88
N VAL A 35 6.45 13.78 -22.18
CA VAL A 35 7.46 13.16 -21.33
C VAL A 35 8.64 14.10 -21.25
N ASP A 36 8.93 14.60 -20.05
CA ASP A 36 9.96 15.60 -19.80
C ASP A 36 10.99 15.08 -18.79
N PHE A 37 12.26 15.10 -19.22
CA PHE A 37 13.40 14.86 -18.33
C PHE A 37 13.93 16.20 -17.85
N ARG A 38 13.87 16.44 -16.53
CA ARG A 38 14.22 17.73 -15.93
C ARG A 38 15.31 17.58 -14.87
N ASP A 39 16.06 18.65 -14.69
CA ASP A 39 16.88 18.87 -13.51
C ASP A 39 16.01 19.61 -12.48
N ALA A 40 15.84 19.06 -11.28
CA ALA A 40 15.06 19.69 -10.22
C ALA A 40 15.76 20.90 -9.57
N GLY A 41 16.97 21.23 -10.02
CA GLY A 41 17.73 22.42 -9.56
C GLY A 41 18.59 22.20 -8.32
N ASP A 42 18.49 21.01 -7.70
CA ASP A 42 19.27 20.58 -6.53
C ASP A 42 20.19 19.39 -6.85
N GLY A 43 20.44 19.16 -8.14
CA GLY A 43 21.20 18.01 -8.66
C GLY A 43 20.39 16.73 -8.77
N ARG A 44 19.11 16.74 -8.35
CA ARG A 44 18.17 15.64 -8.56
C ARG A 44 17.57 15.71 -9.95
N GLN A 45 17.38 14.56 -10.55
CA GLN A 45 16.79 14.44 -11.87
C GLN A 45 15.38 13.87 -11.78
N GLU A 46 14.46 14.49 -12.47
CA GLU A 46 13.05 14.10 -12.50
C GLU A 46 12.60 13.72 -13.91
N LEU A 47 11.80 12.67 -13.99
CA LEU A 47 11.00 12.32 -15.15
C LEU A 47 9.54 12.68 -14.87
N ARG A 48 8.99 13.57 -15.70
CA ARG A 48 7.58 13.96 -15.64
C ARG A 48 6.83 13.42 -16.84
N ILE A 49 5.82 12.59 -16.57
CA ILE A 49 4.95 12.00 -17.57
C ILE A 49 3.58 12.65 -17.42
N ALA A 50 3.19 13.46 -18.39
CA ALA A 50 1.87 14.05 -18.42
C ALA A 50 0.90 13.11 -19.13
N ILE A 51 -0.18 12.73 -18.44
CA ILE A 51 -1.25 11.90 -18.96
C ILE A 51 -2.50 12.76 -19.14
N GLY A 52 -3.10 12.70 -20.30
CA GLY A 52 -4.37 13.31 -20.61
C GLY A 52 -5.35 12.31 -21.20
N PHE A 53 -6.48 12.83 -21.67
CA PHE A 53 -7.49 12.07 -22.39
C PHE A 53 -8.00 12.87 -23.58
N GLU A 54 -8.60 12.18 -24.53
CA GLU A 54 -9.09 12.84 -25.75
C GLU A 54 -10.22 13.84 -25.46
N ALA A 55 -10.18 14.98 -26.14
CA ALA A 55 -11.23 15.98 -26.03
C ALA A 55 -12.59 15.39 -26.41
N GLY A 56 -13.61 15.69 -25.61
CA GLY A 56 -14.94 15.11 -25.79
C GLY A 56 -15.14 13.71 -25.22
N SER A 57 -14.13 13.14 -24.58
CA SER A 57 -14.26 11.87 -23.87
C SER A 57 -15.36 11.92 -22.83
N ARG A 58 -16.01 10.78 -22.66
CA ARG A 58 -17.05 10.56 -21.64
C ARG A 58 -16.65 9.39 -20.76
N PHE A 59 -17.05 9.42 -19.51
CA PHE A 59 -16.67 8.41 -18.53
C PHE A 59 -17.91 7.90 -17.80
N CYS A 60 -17.82 6.68 -17.29
CA CYS A 60 -18.85 6.13 -16.41
C CYS A 60 -18.90 6.89 -15.07
N CYS A 61 -20.08 6.95 -14.48
CA CYS A 61 -20.21 7.37 -13.10
C CYS A 61 -19.52 6.35 -12.20
N PRO A 62 -18.65 6.77 -11.27
CA PRO A 62 -17.90 5.85 -10.41
C PRO A 62 -18.73 5.33 -9.22
N GLU A 63 -19.94 5.81 -9.00
CA GLU A 63 -20.77 5.35 -7.88
C GLU A 63 -21.28 3.93 -8.12
N PRO A 64 -21.13 3.04 -7.13
CA PRO A 64 -21.60 1.66 -7.22
C PRO A 64 -23.13 1.60 -7.52
N GLY A 65 -23.50 0.76 -8.48
CA GLY A 65 -24.90 0.59 -8.87
C GLY A 65 -25.47 1.71 -9.75
N CYS A 66 -24.61 2.62 -10.24
CA CYS A 66 -25.03 3.62 -11.21
C CYS A 66 -24.95 3.07 -12.64
N ASP A 67 -26.06 3.07 -13.37
CA ASP A 67 -26.14 2.60 -14.75
C ASP A 67 -25.69 3.67 -15.79
N GLU A 68 -25.35 4.87 -15.33
CA GLU A 68 -24.91 5.95 -16.21
C GLU A 68 -23.47 5.73 -16.69
N THR A 69 -23.34 5.18 -17.88
CA THR A 69 -22.06 4.81 -18.49
C THR A 69 -21.41 5.92 -19.32
N VAL A 70 -22.13 7.02 -19.60
CA VAL A 70 -21.72 8.03 -20.57
C VAL A 70 -21.93 9.45 -20.02
N CYS A 71 -21.25 9.78 -18.94
CA CYS A 71 -21.31 11.11 -18.35
C CYS A 71 -20.31 12.07 -19.01
N PRO A 72 -20.71 13.32 -19.30
CA PRO A 72 -19.79 14.34 -19.81
C PRO A 72 -18.84 14.81 -18.72
N VAL A 73 -17.62 15.19 -19.12
CA VAL A 73 -16.66 15.81 -18.21
C VAL A 73 -17.16 17.21 -17.83
N HIS A 74 -17.25 17.46 -16.54
CA HIS A 74 -17.60 18.76 -15.96
C HIS A 74 -16.39 19.68 -15.92
N ASP A 75 -15.29 19.19 -15.30
CA ASP A 75 -14.01 19.86 -15.20
C ASP A 75 -12.90 18.83 -14.89
N THR A 76 -11.67 19.30 -14.71
CA THR A 76 -10.52 18.47 -14.32
C THR A 76 -9.84 19.02 -13.08
N ARG A 77 -9.23 18.15 -12.29
CA ARG A 77 -8.35 18.52 -11.18
C ARG A 77 -6.97 17.96 -11.39
N GLU A 78 -5.97 18.82 -11.39
CA GLU A 78 -4.57 18.41 -11.49
C GLU A 78 -4.16 17.57 -10.28
N ARG A 79 -3.53 16.43 -10.56
CA ARG A 79 -2.95 15.55 -9.55
C ARG A 79 -1.63 15.00 -10.01
N THR A 80 -0.79 14.65 -9.03
CA THR A 80 0.52 14.07 -9.26
C THR A 80 0.66 12.81 -8.42
N TRP A 81 1.25 11.78 -9.01
CA TRP A 81 1.58 10.53 -8.34
C TRP A 81 3.04 10.19 -8.53
N ARG A 82 3.67 9.70 -7.48
CA ARG A 82 5.00 9.12 -7.53
C ARG A 82 4.93 7.78 -8.25
N HIS A 83 5.82 7.57 -9.24
CA HIS A 83 5.99 6.33 -9.99
C HIS A 83 7.36 5.72 -9.66
N PRO A 84 7.62 4.41 -9.85
CA PRO A 84 8.96 3.86 -9.72
C PRO A 84 9.95 4.62 -10.57
N ASP A 85 11.19 4.74 -10.07
CA ASP A 85 12.24 5.50 -10.75
C ASP A 85 12.55 4.93 -12.12
N PHE A 86 12.76 5.83 -13.07
CA PHE A 86 13.24 5.49 -14.38
C PHE A 86 14.76 5.72 -14.41
N PHE A 87 15.51 4.65 -14.23
CA PHE A 87 16.95 4.69 -13.97
C PHE A 87 17.26 5.56 -12.75
N ARG A 88 17.92 6.69 -12.93
CA ARG A 88 18.26 7.66 -11.88
C ARG A 88 17.25 8.82 -11.78
N TYR A 89 16.22 8.80 -12.62
CA TYR A 89 15.20 9.84 -12.62
C TYR A 89 14.07 9.48 -11.69
N LYS A 90 13.81 10.34 -10.72
CA LYS A 90 12.62 10.25 -9.89
C LYS A 90 11.39 10.49 -10.76
N ALA A 91 10.53 9.48 -10.93
CA ALA A 91 9.45 9.58 -11.89
C ALA A 91 8.12 10.00 -11.25
N PHE A 92 7.41 10.88 -11.95
CA PHE A 92 6.10 11.38 -11.55
C PHE A 92 5.12 11.32 -12.71
N ILE A 93 3.91 10.88 -12.43
CA ILE A 93 2.76 11.00 -13.33
C ILE A 93 1.96 12.22 -12.94
N HIS A 94 1.68 13.08 -13.91
CA HIS A 94 0.83 14.25 -13.78
C HIS A 94 -0.39 14.07 -14.67
N ALA A 95 -1.60 14.32 -14.15
CA ALA A 95 -2.80 14.27 -14.96
C ALA A 95 -3.90 15.18 -14.42
N GLY A 96 -4.65 15.75 -15.35
CA GLY A 96 -5.93 16.37 -15.05
C GLY A 96 -7.00 15.29 -14.86
N VAL A 97 -7.32 14.96 -13.61
CA VAL A 97 -8.34 13.94 -13.29
C VAL A 97 -9.74 14.47 -13.60
N PRO A 98 -10.52 13.84 -14.50
CA PRO A 98 -11.84 14.32 -14.86
C PRO A 98 -12.84 14.15 -13.71
N ARG A 99 -13.69 15.15 -13.57
CA ARG A 99 -14.91 15.05 -12.79
C ARG A 99 -16.09 15.06 -13.76
N VAL A 100 -16.98 14.11 -13.64
CA VAL A 100 -18.12 13.95 -14.54
C VAL A 100 -19.42 14.45 -13.92
N SER A 101 -20.31 14.96 -14.76
CA SER A 101 -21.68 15.32 -14.36
C SER A 101 -22.59 14.13 -14.56
N CYS A 102 -22.88 13.42 -13.47
CA CYS A 102 -23.88 12.36 -13.48
C CYS A 102 -25.27 12.94 -13.19
N PRO A 103 -26.32 12.61 -13.97
CA PRO A 103 -27.66 13.10 -13.72
C PRO A 103 -28.26 12.62 -12.40
N VAL A 104 -27.81 11.47 -11.90
CA VAL A 104 -28.29 10.86 -10.66
C VAL A 104 -27.48 11.33 -9.45
N HIS A 105 -26.13 11.32 -9.55
CA HIS A 105 -25.25 11.54 -8.42
C HIS A 105 -24.55 12.90 -8.41
N GLY A 106 -24.83 13.75 -9.41
CA GLY A 106 -24.14 15.04 -9.54
C GLY A 106 -22.67 14.89 -9.95
N VAL A 107 -21.80 15.82 -9.51
CA VAL A 107 -20.41 15.82 -9.93
C VAL A 107 -19.60 14.80 -9.15
N ARG A 108 -18.96 13.85 -9.87
CA ARG A 108 -18.13 12.77 -9.31
C ARG A 108 -16.76 12.74 -9.95
N THR A 109 -15.74 12.43 -9.16
CA THR A 109 -14.35 12.27 -9.66
C THR A 109 -14.17 10.88 -10.23
N VAL A 110 -13.70 10.77 -11.47
CA VAL A 110 -13.43 9.49 -12.13
C VAL A 110 -12.16 8.87 -11.54
N PRO A 111 -12.16 7.59 -11.19
CA PRO A 111 -10.93 6.89 -10.80
C PRO A 111 -9.98 6.79 -12.00
N VAL A 112 -8.69 6.96 -11.73
CA VAL A 112 -7.65 6.78 -12.75
C VAL A 112 -7.13 5.34 -12.73
N PRO A 113 -6.75 4.76 -13.88
CA PRO A 113 -6.35 3.35 -13.92
C PRO A 113 -4.98 3.06 -13.32
N TRP A 114 -4.14 4.07 -13.14
CA TRP A 114 -2.76 3.89 -12.63
C TRP A 114 -2.60 4.13 -11.14
N ALA A 115 -3.65 4.57 -10.42
CA ALA A 115 -3.55 4.87 -8.98
C ALA A 115 -4.89 4.62 -8.28
N ARG A 116 -4.82 4.17 -7.04
CA ARG A 116 -6.02 4.03 -6.20
C ARG A 116 -6.59 5.40 -5.81
N PRO A 117 -7.88 5.49 -5.54
CA PRO A 117 -8.52 6.71 -5.04
C PRO A 117 -7.84 7.21 -3.77
N GLY A 118 -7.49 8.51 -3.74
CA GLY A 118 -6.79 9.12 -2.60
C GLY A 118 -5.30 8.80 -2.49
N GLY A 119 -4.77 7.84 -3.24
CA GLY A 119 -3.35 7.50 -3.26
C GLY A 119 -2.47 8.64 -3.82
N GLY A 120 -1.22 8.69 -3.37
CA GLY A 120 -0.18 9.58 -3.89
C GLY A 120 0.90 8.84 -4.67
N PHE A 121 0.75 7.53 -4.82
CA PHE A 121 1.62 6.64 -5.56
C PHE A 121 0.85 5.96 -6.69
N THR A 122 1.56 5.52 -7.71
CA THR A 122 0.96 4.64 -8.72
C THR A 122 0.81 3.22 -8.16
N LEU A 123 -0.11 2.44 -8.71
CA LEU A 123 -0.30 1.03 -8.32
C LEU A 123 0.99 0.22 -8.44
N LEU A 124 1.79 0.50 -9.48
CA LEU A 124 3.09 -0.16 -9.66
C LEU A 124 4.08 0.20 -8.55
N PHE A 125 4.11 1.47 -8.13
CA PHE A 125 4.96 1.90 -7.00
C PHE A 125 4.49 1.26 -5.69
N GLU A 126 3.19 1.24 -5.46
CA GLU A 126 2.62 0.62 -4.25
C GLU A 126 2.88 -0.89 -4.21
N ALA A 127 2.72 -1.61 -5.33
CA ALA A 127 3.04 -3.04 -5.41
C ALA A 127 4.52 -3.30 -5.11
N TRP A 128 5.42 -2.50 -5.68
CA TRP A 128 6.84 -2.58 -5.38
C TRP A 128 7.14 -2.27 -3.91
N ALA A 129 6.52 -1.24 -3.34
CA ALA A 129 6.68 -0.88 -1.94
C ALA A 129 6.24 -2.00 -0.99
N VAL A 130 5.12 -2.66 -1.27
CA VAL A 130 4.63 -3.81 -0.49
C VAL A 130 5.62 -4.98 -0.56
N GLU A 131 6.14 -5.29 -1.76
CA GLU A 131 7.11 -6.37 -1.92
C GLU A 131 8.42 -6.09 -1.17
N VAL A 132 8.94 -4.86 -1.26
CA VAL A 132 10.16 -4.46 -0.54
C VAL A 132 9.95 -4.45 0.97
N ALA A 133 8.75 -4.06 1.46
CA ALA A 133 8.42 -4.03 2.88
C ALA A 133 8.46 -5.43 3.54
N ARG A 134 8.39 -6.50 2.76
CA ARG A 134 8.57 -7.89 3.25
C ARG A 134 10.02 -8.18 3.64
N HIS A 135 10.97 -7.44 3.10
CA HIS A 135 12.40 -7.74 3.23
C HIS A 135 13.19 -6.64 3.93
N LEU A 136 12.70 -5.39 3.87
CA LEU A 136 13.40 -4.23 4.43
C LEU A 136 12.48 -3.42 5.34
N PRO A 137 13.02 -2.84 6.44
CA PRO A 137 12.29 -1.86 7.23
C PRO A 137 11.85 -0.67 6.38
N ALA A 138 10.64 -0.17 6.62
CA ALA A 138 10.07 0.92 5.82
C ALA A 138 10.91 2.19 5.82
N GLY A 139 11.58 2.52 6.93
CA GLY A 139 12.50 3.66 7.00
C GLY A 139 13.70 3.51 6.05
N THR A 140 14.32 2.33 6.02
CA THR A 140 15.45 2.05 5.10
C THR A 140 15.02 2.14 3.64
N PHE A 141 13.84 1.62 3.31
CA PHE A 141 13.30 1.73 1.96
C PHE A 141 12.94 3.18 1.60
N ALA A 142 12.36 3.93 2.55
CA ALA A 142 12.01 5.33 2.37
C ALA A 142 13.23 6.19 1.99
N GLU A 143 14.35 5.97 2.68
CA GLU A 143 15.63 6.64 2.37
C GLU A 143 16.13 6.31 0.96
N GLN A 144 16.01 5.06 0.53
CA GLN A 144 16.46 4.64 -0.82
C GLN A 144 15.66 5.28 -1.95
N VAL A 145 14.36 5.48 -1.75
CA VAL A 145 13.48 6.05 -2.77
C VAL A 145 13.21 7.54 -2.59
N ASP A 146 13.87 8.16 -1.61
CA ASP A 146 13.68 9.57 -1.25
C ASP A 146 12.20 9.92 -1.01
N GLU A 147 11.57 9.13 -0.13
CA GLU A 147 10.19 9.30 0.32
C GLU A 147 10.12 9.29 1.85
N THR A 148 8.97 9.65 2.41
CA THR A 148 8.78 9.54 3.86
C THR A 148 8.24 8.15 4.23
N ASP A 149 8.74 7.58 5.32
CA ASP A 149 8.29 6.31 5.87
C ASP A 149 6.78 6.27 6.11
N THR A 150 6.22 7.36 6.63
CA THR A 150 4.77 7.51 6.88
C THR A 150 3.92 7.39 5.61
N ARG A 151 4.41 7.88 4.46
CA ARG A 151 3.69 7.73 3.19
C ARG A 151 3.72 6.28 2.71
N LEU A 152 4.88 5.62 2.83
CA LEU A 152 5.03 4.21 2.45
C LEU A 152 4.18 3.32 3.37
N TRP A 153 4.22 3.55 4.69
CA TRP A 153 3.41 2.80 5.63
C TRP A 153 1.91 2.88 5.36
N ARG A 154 1.40 4.04 4.95
CA ARG A 154 -0.03 4.16 4.57
C ARG A 154 -0.39 3.27 3.40
N SER A 155 0.51 3.12 2.42
CA SER A 155 0.27 2.22 1.29
C SER A 155 0.35 0.76 1.72
N VAL A 156 1.38 0.38 2.47
CA VAL A 156 1.53 -0.99 3.00
C VAL A 156 0.34 -1.36 3.87
N ALA A 157 -0.04 -0.50 4.84
CA ALA A 157 -1.17 -0.74 5.72
C ALA A 157 -2.48 -0.95 4.96
N HIS A 158 -2.71 -0.15 3.89
CA HIS A 158 -3.90 -0.34 3.06
C HIS A 158 -4.00 -1.75 2.47
N TYR A 159 -2.90 -2.27 1.90
CA TYR A 159 -2.89 -3.62 1.32
C TYR A 159 -2.94 -4.72 2.36
N VAL A 160 -2.31 -4.52 3.51
CA VAL A 160 -2.43 -5.44 4.65
C VAL A 160 -3.87 -5.50 5.14
N ASP A 161 -4.53 -4.35 5.31
CA ASP A 161 -5.93 -4.29 5.73
C ASP A 161 -6.86 -4.95 4.71
N GLU A 162 -6.60 -4.78 3.41
CA GLU A 162 -7.34 -5.45 2.34
C GLU A 162 -7.14 -6.97 2.37
N ALA A 163 -5.90 -7.43 2.51
CA ALA A 163 -5.59 -8.84 2.61
C ALA A 163 -6.28 -9.48 3.81
N ARG A 164 -6.19 -8.83 4.98
CA ARG A 164 -6.82 -9.32 6.22
C ARG A 164 -8.34 -9.43 6.14
N ARG A 165 -9.01 -8.62 5.35
CA ARG A 165 -10.48 -8.77 5.11
C ARG A 165 -10.83 -10.01 4.32
N LEU A 166 -9.89 -10.58 3.59
CA LEU A 166 -10.06 -11.78 2.77
C LEU A 166 -9.58 -13.05 3.49
N GLU A 167 -8.95 -12.91 4.65
CA GLU A 167 -8.49 -14.05 5.45
C GLU A 167 -9.68 -14.84 6.01
N ASP A 168 -9.59 -16.16 5.90
CA ASP A 168 -10.56 -17.10 6.46
C ASP A 168 -9.90 -17.91 7.57
N TYR A 169 -10.34 -17.69 8.79
CA TYR A 169 -9.81 -18.36 9.98
C TYR A 169 -10.62 -19.61 10.38
N THR A 170 -11.58 -20.04 9.57
CA THR A 170 -12.45 -21.20 9.88
C THR A 170 -11.70 -22.53 9.98
N GLY A 171 -10.49 -22.62 9.42
CA GLY A 171 -9.62 -23.79 9.47
C GLY A 171 -8.57 -23.78 10.58
N VAL A 172 -8.54 -22.75 11.43
CA VAL A 172 -7.54 -22.63 12.50
C VAL A 172 -7.84 -23.66 13.60
N GLU A 173 -6.95 -24.62 13.80
CA GLU A 173 -7.10 -25.70 14.80
C GLU A 173 -6.36 -25.40 16.10
N ALA A 174 -5.26 -24.66 16.04
CA ALA A 174 -4.42 -24.38 17.19
C ALA A 174 -3.86 -22.94 17.14
N VAL A 175 -4.11 -22.17 18.21
CA VAL A 175 -3.70 -20.77 18.30
C VAL A 175 -2.65 -20.62 19.38
N GLY A 176 -1.55 -19.94 19.03
CA GLY A 176 -0.56 -19.42 19.97
C GLY A 176 -0.74 -17.95 20.22
N ILE A 177 -0.65 -17.54 21.47
CA ILE A 177 -0.71 -16.12 21.85
C ILE A 177 0.55 -15.78 22.62
N ASP A 178 1.27 -14.74 22.17
CA ASP A 178 2.45 -14.24 22.85
C ASP A 178 2.38 -12.73 23.02
N GLY A 179 2.84 -12.26 24.17
CA GLY A 179 2.92 -10.83 24.48
C GLY A 179 4.35 -10.38 24.59
N THR A 180 4.77 -9.44 23.74
CA THR A 180 6.13 -8.91 23.79
C THR A 180 6.15 -7.43 24.16
N GLY A 181 7.16 -7.04 24.96
CA GLY A 181 7.35 -5.66 25.37
C GLY A 181 7.92 -4.82 24.24
N ARG A 182 7.29 -3.68 23.99
CA ARG A 182 7.77 -2.66 23.06
C ARG A 182 8.51 -1.55 23.81
N LYS A 183 9.53 -0.98 23.21
CA LYS A 183 10.26 0.19 23.75
C LYS A 183 9.29 1.31 24.16
N GLY A 184 9.36 1.78 25.40
CA GLY A 184 8.47 2.82 25.93
C GLY A 184 7.24 2.30 26.71
N HIS A 185 7.35 1.15 27.37
CA HIS A 185 6.30 0.52 28.20
C HIS A 185 5.03 0.11 27.43
N GLY A 186 5.10 0.01 26.11
CA GLY A 186 4.02 -0.60 25.33
C GLY A 186 4.20 -2.11 25.22
N TYR A 187 3.09 -2.82 25.08
CA TYR A 187 3.06 -4.24 24.76
C TYR A 187 2.39 -4.43 23.40
N ILE A 188 2.74 -5.48 22.72
CA ILE A 188 2.00 -6.01 21.59
C ILE A 188 1.68 -7.46 21.86
N THR A 189 0.46 -7.86 21.53
CA THR A 189 0.03 -9.25 21.56
C THR A 189 0.04 -9.78 20.13
N VAL A 190 0.69 -10.90 19.95
CA VAL A 190 0.74 -11.63 18.66
C VAL A 190 -0.11 -12.88 18.81
N VAL A 191 -0.99 -13.10 17.86
CA VAL A 191 -1.79 -14.32 17.73
C VAL A 191 -1.32 -15.04 16.47
N ALA A 192 -1.01 -16.32 16.56
CA ALA A 192 -0.52 -17.11 15.44
C ALA A 192 -1.24 -18.46 15.35
N ASP A 193 -1.47 -18.90 14.11
CA ASP A 193 -1.82 -20.29 13.82
C ASP A 193 -0.56 -21.14 13.99
N LEU A 194 -0.65 -22.14 14.83
CA LEU A 194 0.48 -23.01 15.15
C LEU A 194 0.60 -24.22 14.19
N VAL A 195 -0.42 -24.45 13.40
CA VAL A 195 -0.43 -25.52 12.39
C VAL A 195 0.18 -25.00 11.08
N GLU A 196 -0.30 -23.86 10.61
CA GLU A 196 0.18 -23.24 9.38
C GLU A 196 1.42 -22.35 9.60
N HIS A 197 1.78 -22.06 10.86
CA HIS A 197 2.90 -21.19 11.27
C HIS A 197 2.76 -19.74 10.79
N ASP A 198 1.53 -19.23 10.70
CA ASP A 198 1.21 -17.89 10.26
C ASP A 198 0.73 -17.01 11.40
N VAL A 199 1.09 -15.71 11.36
CA VAL A 199 0.59 -14.71 12.29
C VAL A 199 -0.79 -14.25 11.84
N THR A 200 -1.81 -14.57 12.65
CA THR A 200 -3.20 -14.23 12.35
C THR A 200 -3.60 -12.85 12.84
N ASP A 201 -3.00 -12.37 13.94
CA ASP A 201 -3.28 -11.01 14.43
C ASP A 201 -2.12 -10.43 15.23
N VAL A 202 -2.00 -9.10 15.21
CA VAL A 202 -1.07 -8.33 16.04
C VAL A 202 -1.80 -7.12 16.61
N THR A 203 -2.02 -7.10 17.90
CA THR A 203 -2.78 -6.05 18.58
C THR A 203 -1.90 -5.26 19.54
N PRO A 204 -2.02 -3.92 19.60
CA PRO A 204 -1.41 -3.14 20.67
C PRO A 204 -2.06 -3.47 22.01
N GLY A 205 -1.24 -3.68 23.01
CA GLY A 205 -1.70 -3.97 24.37
C GLY A 205 -1.18 -5.31 24.90
N CYS A 206 -1.46 -5.57 26.15
CA CYS A 206 -1.17 -6.83 26.83
C CYS A 206 -2.39 -7.76 26.70
N VAL A 207 -2.19 -9.07 26.69
CA VAL A 207 -3.27 -10.08 26.69
C VAL A 207 -4.33 -9.81 27.75
N CYS A 208 -3.93 -9.29 28.90
CA CYS A 208 -4.85 -8.91 29.97
C CYS A 208 -5.73 -7.68 29.65
N SER A 209 -5.43 -6.90 28.61
CA SER A 209 -6.27 -5.75 28.20
C SER A 209 -7.40 -6.16 27.24
N ILE A 210 -7.33 -7.34 26.67
CA ILE A 210 -8.37 -7.90 25.79
C ILE A 210 -9.55 -8.41 26.61
N GLU A 211 -9.33 -8.66 27.89
CA GLU A 211 -10.32 -9.22 28.85
C GLU A 211 -11.24 -8.20 29.51
N SER A 212 -11.26 -6.94 29.18
CA SER A 212 -12.14 -5.92 29.77
C SER A 212 -13.58 -5.91 29.23
N GLY A 213 -13.95 -6.92 28.43
CA GLY A 213 -15.34 -7.31 28.19
C GLY A 213 -15.81 -8.33 29.26
N PRO A 214 -17.13 -8.63 29.40
CA PRO A 214 -17.58 -9.69 30.30
C PRO A 214 -16.84 -10.98 29.89
N CYS A 215 -16.06 -11.50 30.84
CA CYS A 215 -15.15 -12.61 30.69
C CYS A 215 -15.94 -13.87 30.26
N GLU A 216 -16.17 -14.06 28.95
CA GLU A 216 -16.45 -15.38 28.43
C GLU A 216 -15.08 -16.03 28.21
N ARG A 217 -14.91 -17.14 28.93
CA ARG A 217 -13.69 -17.93 29.02
C ARG A 217 -13.19 -18.29 27.62
N VAL A 218 -12.12 -17.64 27.15
CA VAL A 218 -11.37 -18.12 26.00
C VAL A 218 -10.57 -19.32 26.48
N ASP A 219 -10.98 -20.51 26.10
CA ASP A 219 -10.22 -21.74 26.37
C ASP A 219 -8.94 -21.66 25.57
N VAL A 220 -7.84 -21.45 26.27
CA VAL A 220 -6.50 -21.40 25.68
C VAL A 220 -6.06 -22.79 25.29
N PHE A 221 -5.77 -22.97 24.04
CA PHE A 221 -5.60 -24.23 23.36
C PHE A 221 -4.21 -24.85 23.51
N HIS A 222 -4.20 -26.15 23.40
CA HIS A 222 -3.14 -27.10 23.63
C HIS A 222 -2.02 -26.96 22.59
N VAL A 223 -0.85 -26.55 23.00
CA VAL A 223 0.35 -26.69 22.21
C VAL A 223 1.27 -27.70 22.89
N SER A 224 1.49 -28.84 22.26
CA SER A 224 2.48 -29.87 22.59
C SER A 224 2.69 -30.12 24.09
N GLY A 225 1.62 -30.54 24.78
CA GLY A 225 1.73 -31.12 26.13
C GLY A 225 2.01 -30.18 27.28
N ARG A 226 1.89 -28.87 27.11
CA ARG A 226 1.97 -27.91 28.22
C ARG A 226 0.71 -27.06 28.29
N PHE A 227 -0.01 -27.22 29.36
CA PHE A 227 -1.16 -26.39 29.73
C PHE A 227 -0.67 -24.99 30.12
N TRP A 228 -1.17 -23.97 29.45
CA TRP A 228 -1.21 -22.62 29.98
C TRP A 228 -2.65 -22.35 30.44
N SER A 229 -2.88 -22.39 31.74
CA SER A 229 -4.12 -21.88 32.28
C SER A 229 -3.94 -20.39 32.54
N THR A 230 -4.75 -19.54 31.92
CA THR A 230 -4.91 -18.16 32.33
C THR A 230 -5.64 -18.17 33.70
N SER A 231 -4.87 -18.24 34.77
CA SER A 231 -5.40 -17.94 36.09
C SER A 231 -5.67 -16.45 36.18
N ALA A 232 -6.86 -16.13 36.61
CA ALA A 232 -7.37 -14.80 36.84
C ALA A 232 -6.33 -13.85 37.46
N CYS A 233 -6.38 -12.61 37.00
CA CYS A 233 -5.68 -11.46 37.55
C CYS A 233 -5.74 -11.46 39.10
N GLY A 234 -4.63 -11.73 39.77
CA GLY A 234 -4.60 -11.69 41.23
C GLY A 234 -3.31 -12.19 41.92
N GLU A 235 -2.42 -12.87 41.27
CA GLU A 235 -1.19 -13.30 41.94
C GLU A 235 0.06 -12.97 41.13
N LYS A 236 0.91 -12.11 41.70
CA LYS A 236 2.26 -11.87 41.24
C LYS A 236 3.05 -13.17 41.34
N ARG A 237 3.18 -13.92 40.28
CA ARG A 237 4.16 -15.01 40.19
C ARG A 237 5.30 -14.59 39.31
N THR A 238 6.48 -14.67 39.88
CA THR A 238 7.77 -14.53 39.23
C THR A 238 7.81 -15.42 37.97
N PRO A 239 8.19 -14.93 36.79
CA PRO A 239 8.23 -15.76 35.59
C PRO A 239 9.28 -16.83 35.74
N ALA A 240 8.88 -18.10 35.63
CA ALA A 240 9.81 -19.20 35.44
C ALA A 240 10.50 -18.99 34.09
N ARG A 241 11.83 -19.00 34.10
CA ARG A 241 12.66 -18.89 32.89
C ARG A 241 12.22 -19.94 31.86
N PRO A 242 11.96 -19.59 30.61
CA PRO A 242 11.75 -20.57 29.57
C PRO A 242 13.05 -21.34 29.34
N ALA A 243 13.00 -22.65 29.45
CA ALA A 243 14.12 -23.52 29.10
C ALA A 243 14.23 -23.66 27.58
N TRP A 244 14.87 -22.68 26.94
CA TRP A 244 15.38 -22.83 25.59
C TRP A 244 16.81 -23.35 25.68
N THR A 245 16.98 -24.62 25.93
CA THR A 245 18.29 -25.29 25.70
C THR A 245 18.03 -26.66 25.15
N SER A 246 18.57 -26.83 23.97
CA SER A 246 18.92 -28.06 23.23
C SER A 246 18.09 -28.34 22.00
N PHE A 247 18.55 -27.79 20.88
CA PHE A 247 18.47 -28.51 19.61
C PHE A 247 19.64 -29.48 19.56
N PRO A 248 19.44 -30.74 19.27
CA PRO A 248 20.53 -31.66 18.94
C PRO A 248 21.03 -31.36 17.53
N SER A 249 22.33 -31.41 17.39
CA SER A 249 23.15 -31.34 16.16
C SER A 249 22.79 -32.37 15.12
#